data_7bd5cc81ab50b02c65f77fa100aee56b
#
_entry.id   7bd5cc81ab50b02c65f77fa100aee56b
#
_cell.length_a   1.000
_cell.length_b   1.000
_cell.length_c   1.000
_cell.angle_alpha   90.00
_cell.angle_beta   90.00
_cell.angle_gamma   90.00
#
_symmetry.space_group_name_H-M   'P 1'
#
loop_
_entity.id
_entity.type
_entity.pdbx_description
1 polymer ?
#
loop_
_entity_poly.entity_id
_entity_poly.type
_entity_poly.pdbx_seq_one_letter_code
_entity_poly.pdbx_strand_id
1 'polypeptide(L)'
;MLWREGTDVRFKSCSNSHIDVEIHESSSVAPWWATGFYGQPVAAKRFISWQLIEVLEKQSNLPWVVFGDFNEISQSDEKLGGPERDAGQMKEFRECLSRCGLFNLGFVGQRFTWCNGRVGEQRTELRLDRMVASESCIQRFSEASVHQFSMSISNRCLLTLFLHWRQPHKPVRKMFFFEAMWTREPGCRKVIEEVWDPLRRDPKFKITDRLKSCQEQLRRWNWKVFENVNNTLKMKSNQLQQLKAIDGMVDKAEDIKCLKKEIDEVY
;
A
#
# COMPACT_ATOMS: atom_id res chain seq x y z
N MET A 1 -6.26 6.58 -4.86
CA MET A 1 -7.18 5.53 -4.36
C MET A 1 -7.21 4.39 -5.36
N LEU A 2 -7.06 3.14 -4.92
CA LEU A 2 -7.12 1.93 -5.75
C LEU A 2 -8.00 0.91 -5.05
N TRP A 3 -8.74 0.10 -5.82
CA TRP A 3 -9.60 -0.97 -5.33
C TRP A 3 -9.50 -2.20 -6.22
N ARG A 4 -10.00 -3.33 -5.71
CA ARG A 4 -9.99 -4.59 -6.45
C ARG A 4 -10.97 -4.53 -7.61
N GLU A 5 -10.60 -5.10 -8.75
CA GLU A 5 -11.49 -5.27 -9.90
C GLU A 5 -12.78 -6.00 -9.50
N GLY A 6 -13.92 -5.56 -10.05
CA GLY A 6 -15.25 -6.12 -9.70
C GLY A 6 -15.93 -5.49 -8.48
N THR A 7 -15.27 -4.53 -7.79
CA THR A 7 -15.92 -3.74 -6.72
C THR A 7 -16.76 -2.63 -7.34
N ASP A 8 -18.07 -2.54 -7.01
CA ASP A 8 -18.94 -1.44 -7.44
C ASP A 8 -18.60 -0.20 -6.61
N VAL A 9 -17.88 0.74 -7.22
CA VAL A 9 -17.43 1.98 -6.61
C VAL A 9 -18.08 3.16 -7.33
N ARG A 10 -18.84 3.95 -6.60
CA ARG A 10 -19.56 5.11 -7.14
C ARG A 10 -18.93 6.40 -6.67
N PHE A 11 -18.46 7.18 -7.61
CA PHE A 11 -17.89 8.50 -7.34
C PHE A 11 -18.95 9.45 -6.78
N LYS A 12 -18.59 10.24 -5.76
CA LYS A 12 -19.44 11.25 -5.12
C LYS A 12 -18.92 12.66 -5.30
N SER A 13 -17.71 12.92 -4.82
CA SER A 13 -17.11 14.24 -4.91
C SER A 13 -15.59 14.19 -4.93
N CYS A 14 -14.96 15.27 -5.37
CA CYS A 14 -13.53 15.47 -5.24
C CYS A 14 -13.14 16.93 -5.16
N SER A 15 -11.97 17.15 -4.62
CA SER A 15 -11.24 18.43 -4.64
C SER A 15 -9.73 18.17 -4.71
N ASN A 16 -8.93 19.21 -4.56
CA ASN A 16 -7.47 19.05 -4.43
C ASN A 16 -7.06 18.31 -3.14
N SER A 17 -7.99 18.14 -2.19
CA SER A 17 -7.72 17.60 -0.86
C SER A 17 -8.51 16.33 -0.53
N HIS A 18 -9.46 15.89 -1.37
CA HIS A 18 -10.20 14.66 -1.15
C HIS A 18 -10.75 14.04 -2.43
N ILE A 19 -11.03 12.75 -2.35
CA ILE A 19 -11.80 11.97 -3.32
C ILE A 19 -12.77 11.11 -2.52
N ASP A 20 -14.07 11.29 -2.75
CA ASP A 20 -15.15 10.54 -2.10
C ASP A 20 -15.78 9.52 -3.01
N VAL A 21 -15.99 8.33 -2.47
CA VAL A 21 -16.69 7.24 -3.16
C VAL A 21 -17.62 6.50 -2.21
N GLU A 22 -18.72 6.01 -2.74
CA GLU A 22 -19.55 4.98 -2.11
C GLU A 22 -19.14 3.61 -2.64
N ILE A 23 -19.03 2.64 -1.76
CA ILE A 23 -18.66 1.26 -2.10
C ILE A 23 -19.85 0.35 -1.83
N HIS A 24 -20.27 -0.36 -2.88
CA HIS A 24 -21.38 -1.29 -2.87
C HIS A 24 -20.84 -2.72 -3.01
N GLU A 25 -20.98 -3.52 -1.96
CA GLU A 25 -20.51 -4.92 -1.97
C GLU A 25 -21.51 -5.86 -2.64
N SER A 26 -22.81 -5.61 -2.42
CA SER A 26 -23.92 -6.31 -3.06
C SER A 26 -25.21 -5.51 -2.95
N SER A 27 -26.24 -5.88 -3.71
CA SER A 27 -27.56 -5.22 -3.66
C SER A 27 -28.31 -5.42 -2.32
N SER A 28 -27.92 -6.42 -1.54
CA SER A 28 -28.55 -6.76 -0.25
C SER A 28 -27.84 -6.15 0.96
N VAL A 29 -26.70 -5.52 0.79
CA VAL A 29 -25.89 -4.93 1.86
C VAL A 29 -25.83 -3.41 1.68
N ALA A 30 -26.11 -2.65 2.74
CA ALA A 30 -25.99 -1.20 2.69
C ALA A 30 -24.59 -0.76 2.24
N PRO A 31 -24.46 0.29 1.43
CA PRO A 31 -23.16 0.79 1.02
C PRO A 31 -22.39 1.36 2.21
N TRP A 32 -21.11 1.62 2.00
CA TRP A 32 -20.26 2.34 2.92
C TRP A 32 -19.46 3.40 2.17
N TRP A 33 -18.92 4.35 2.90
CA TRP A 33 -18.30 5.54 2.34
C TRP A 33 -16.79 5.52 2.59
N ALA A 34 -16.02 5.85 1.56
CA ALA A 34 -14.57 5.92 1.62
C ALA A 34 -14.06 7.25 1.06
N THR A 35 -13.28 7.95 1.87
CA THR A 35 -12.65 9.23 1.51
C THR A 35 -11.13 9.06 1.45
N GLY A 36 -10.54 9.22 0.25
CA GLY A 36 -9.12 9.47 0.10
C GLY A 36 -8.84 10.93 0.45
N PHE A 37 -7.95 11.17 1.42
CA PHE A 37 -7.72 12.49 2.00
C PHE A 37 -6.26 12.95 1.85
N TYR A 38 -6.08 14.23 1.54
CA TYR A 38 -4.79 14.90 1.53
C TYR A 38 -4.86 16.19 2.33
N GLY A 39 -4.30 16.17 3.53
CA GLY A 39 -4.25 17.30 4.45
C GLY A 39 -3.29 18.40 3.99
N GLN A 40 -3.52 19.61 4.46
CA GLN A 40 -2.67 20.74 4.15
C GLN A 40 -1.25 20.56 4.72
N PRO A 41 -0.21 20.62 3.86
CA PRO A 41 1.17 20.47 4.33
C PRO A 41 1.65 21.67 5.14
N VAL A 42 1.11 22.88 4.86
CA VAL A 42 1.47 24.11 5.55
C VAL A 42 0.75 24.17 6.89
N ALA A 43 1.52 24.18 7.99
CA ALA A 43 1.01 24.16 9.36
C ALA A 43 -0.09 25.22 9.63
N ALA A 44 0.12 26.45 9.24
CA ALA A 44 -0.84 27.55 9.44
C ALA A 44 -2.17 27.39 8.68
N LYS A 45 -2.24 26.45 7.72
CA LYS A 45 -3.44 26.19 6.90
C LYS A 45 -4.11 24.85 7.21
N ARG A 46 -3.63 24.07 8.19
CA ARG A 46 -4.20 22.76 8.52
C ARG A 46 -5.63 22.82 9.02
N PHE A 47 -6.02 23.94 9.63
CA PHE A 47 -7.42 24.13 10.02
C PHE A 47 -8.40 23.97 8.84
N ILE A 48 -8.00 24.28 7.60
CA ILE A 48 -8.81 24.06 6.39
C ILE A 48 -9.06 22.57 6.18
N SER A 49 -8.08 21.73 6.49
CA SER A 49 -8.20 20.27 6.43
C SER A 49 -9.23 19.75 7.44
N TRP A 50 -9.22 20.30 8.64
CA TRP A 50 -10.16 19.92 9.69
C TRP A 50 -11.58 20.35 9.36
N GLN A 51 -11.75 21.57 8.84
CA GLN A 51 -13.03 22.06 8.35
C GLN A 51 -13.59 21.18 7.21
N LEU A 52 -12.72 20.73 6.30
CA LEU A 52 -13.15 19.83 5.22
C LEU A 52 -13.67 18.50 5.76
N ILE A 53 -12.99 17.86 6.72
CA ILE A 53 -13.45 16.62 7.35
C ILE A 53 -14.80 16.82 8.02
N GLU A 54 -14.99 17.94 8.75
CA GLU A 54 -16.26 18.28 9.40
C GLU A 54 -17.40 18.55 8.40
N VAL A 55 -17.10 19.07 7.22
CA VAL A 55 -18.07 19.26 6.14
C VAL A 55 -18.45 17.92 5.53
N LEU A 56 -17.47 17.06 5.28
CA LEU A 56 -17.69 15.73 4.69
C LEU A 56 -18.51 14.85 5.64
N GLU A 57 -18.21 14.86 6.94
CA GLU A 57 -18.96 14.09 7.95
C GLU A 57 -20.47 14.33 7.85
N LYS A 58 -20.90 15.58 7.62
CA LYS A 58 -22.33 15.97 7.52
C LYS A 58 -23.03 15.52 6.23
N GLN A 59 -22.28 15.02 5.24
CA GLN A 59 -22.85 14.67 3.93
C GLN A 59 -23.49 13.28 3.91
N SER A 60 -23.15 12.40 4.85
CA SER A 60 -23.65 11.03 4.84
C SER A 60 -23.61 10.41 6.24
N ASN A 61 -24.62 9.58 6.54
CA ASN A 61 -24.66 8.75 7.75
C ASN A 61 -24.17 7.31 7.50
N LEU A 62 -23.56 7.05 6.34
CA LEU A 62 -23.02 5.72 6.02
C LEU A 62 -21.79 5.40 6.88
N PRO A 63 -21.50 4.12 7.13
CA PRO A 63 -20.21 3.72 7.68
C PRO A 63 -19.08 4.33 6.87
N TRP A 64 -18.19 5.08 7.52
CA TRP A 64 -17.22 5.95 6.86
C TRP A 64 -15.77 5.61 7.21
N VAL A 65 -14.92 5.53 6.19
CA VAL A 65 -13.46 5.42 6.31
C VAL A 65 -12.81 6.62 5.65
N VAL A 66 -11.90 7.28 6.35
CA VAL A 66 -11.02 8.33 5.78
C VAL A 66 -9.59 7.82 5.83
N PHE A 67 -8.89 7.89 4.72
CA PHE A 67 -7.52 7.41 4.63
C PHE A 67 -6.64 8.29 3.75
N GLY A 68 -5.37 8.37 4.08
CA GLY A 68 -4.38 9.13 3.32
C GLY A 68 -3.42 9.91 4.20
N ASP A 69 -2.84 10.95 3.61
CA ASP A 69 -1.86 11.83 4.25
C ASP A 69 -2.57 12.99 4.96
N PHE A 70 -2.62 12.94 6.27
CA PHE A 70 -3.22 14.03 7.07
C PHE A 70 -2.27 15.20 7.28
N ASN A 71 -0.99 15.05 6.93
CA ASN A 71 0.07 16.05 7.16
C ASN A 71 0.23 16.49 8.61
N GLU A 72 -0.37 15.77 9.57
CA GLU A 72 -0.25 16.00 11.00
C GLU A 72 -0.12 14.68 11.77
N ILE A 73 0.54 14.75 12.91
CA ILE A 73 0.66 13.67 13.87
C ILE A 73 -0.35 13.86 15.01
N SER A 74 -0.81 12.76 15.59
CA SER A 74 -1.75 12.82 16.72
C SER A 74 -1.05 12.90 18.08
N GLN A 75 0.16 12.38 18.18
CA GLN A 75 0.94 12.29 19.40
C GLN A 75 2.43 12.50 19.09
N SER A 76 3.21 12.94 20.08
CA SER A 76 4.64 13.21 19.90
C SER A 76 5.47 11.98 19.59
N ASP A 77 5.04 10.81 20.03
CA ASP A 77 5.68 9.51 19.72
C ASP A 77 5.53 9.07 18.27
N GLU A 78 4.64 9.71 17.48
CA GLU A 78 4.52 9.54 16.03
C GLU A 78 5.59 10.31 15.23
N LYS A 79 6.60 10.83 15.91
CA LYS A 79 7.73 11.56 15.33
C LYS A 79 9.05 11.09 15.90
N LEU A 80 10.06 10.97 15.04
CA LEU A 80 11.45 10.75 15.41
C LEU A 80 12.33 11.82 14.76
N GLY A 81 13.18 12.45 15.57
CA GLY A 81 14.15 13.46 15.12
C GLY A 81 13.53 14.80 14.67
N GLY A 82 14.39 15.80 14.43
CA GLY A 82 14.00 17.16 14.09
C GLY A 82 13.27 17.91 15.22
N PRO A 83 12.86 19.19 15.01
CA PRO A 83 12.21 20.01 16.02
C PRO A 83 10.85 19.44 16.43
N GLU A 84 10.45 19.63 17.68
CA GLU A 84 9.15 19.18 18.20
C GLU A 84 7.98 19.76 17.41
N ARG A 85 6.90 18.97 17.30
CA ARG A 85 5.63 19.44 16.74
C ARG A 85 4.90 20.30 17.76
N ASP A 86 4.17 21.28 17.28
CA ASP A 86 3.32 22.11 18.12
C ASP A 86 2.19 21.29 18.77
N ALA A 87 2.12 21.35 20.09
CA ALA A 87 1.14 20.59 20.87
C ALA A 87 -0.30 21.02 20.59
N GLY A 88 -0.52 22.32 20.27
CA GLY A 88 -1.81 22.87 19.89
C GLY A 88 -2.32 22.26 18.58
N GLN A 89 -1.46 22.18 17.57
CA GLN A 89 -1.82 21.57 16.28
C GLN A 89 -2.18 20.08 16.41
N MET A 90 -1.40 19.32 17.18
CA MET A 90 -1.74 17.92 17.47
C MET A 90 -3.08 17.81 18.23
N LYS A 91 -3.36 18.72 19.14
CA LYS A 91 -4.62 18.78 19.87
C LYS A 91 -5.79 19.08 18.95
N GLU A 92 -5.69 20.09 18.08
CA GLU A 92 -6.71 20.44 17.09
C GLU A 92 -7.05 19.26 16.18
N PHE A 93 -6.04 18.53 15.74
CA PHE A 93 -6.23 17.32 14.92
C PHE A 93 -7.03 16.24 15.66
N ARG A 94 -6.65 15.92 16.91
CA ARG A 94 -7.38 14.94 17.72
C ARG A 94 -8.82 15.39 17.98
N GLU A 95 -9.03 16.67 18.27
CA GLU A 95 -10.36 17.22 18.51
C GLU A 95 -11.24 17.17 17.25
N CYS A 96 -10.67 17.45 16.06
CA CYS A 96 -11.38 17.27 14.79
C CYS A 96 -11.85 15.82 14.62
N LEU A 97 -10.96 14.86 14.78
CA LEU A 97 -11.33 13.44 14.68
C LEU A 97 -12.43 13.07 15.69
N SER A 98 -12.30 13.56 16.93
CA SER A 98 -13.29 13.31 17.98
C SER A 98 -14.66 13.92 17.65
N ARG A 99 -14.70 15.18 17.15
CA ARG A 99 -15.95 15.83 16.74
C ARG A 99 -16.66 15.12 15.59
N CYS A 100 -15.87 14.52 14.66
CA CYS A 100 -16.40 13.76 13.54
C CYS A 100 -16.65 12.26 13.87
N GLY A 101 -16.48 11.84 15.13
CA GLY A 101 -16.66 10.43 15.53
C GLY A 101 -15.72 9.47 14.79
N LEU A 102 -14.51 9.94 14.44
CA LEU A 102 -13.51 9.18 13.72
C LEU A 102 -12.45 8.62 14.66
N PHE A 103 -12.25 7.31 14.61
CA PHE A 103 -11.29 6.56 15.43
C PHE A 103 -10.16 6.03 14.56
N ASN A 104 -8.93 6.07 15.09
CA ASN A 104 -7.78 5.52 14.42
C ASN A 104 -7.87 3.98 14.40
N LEU A 105 -7.76 3.37 13.23
CA LEU A 105 -7.83 1.91 13.05
C LEU A 105 -6.56 1.16 13.49
N GLY A 106 -5.53 1.88 13.95
CA GLY A 106 -4.25 1.27 14.22
C GLY A 106 -3.54 0.85 12.93
N PHE A 107 -2.50 0.03 13.05
CA PHE A 107 -1.76 -0.48 11.89
C PHE A 107 -0.88 -1.68 12.26
N VAL A 108 -0.56 -2.46 11.24
CA VAL A 108 0.46 -3.51 11.26
C VAL A 108 1.57 -3.10 10.30
N GLY A 109 2.82 -3.10 10.75
CA GLY A 109 3.98 -2.72 9.92
C GLY A 109 4.82 -1.61 10.53
N GLN A 110 5.38 -0.74 9.69
CA GLN A 110 6.29 0.32 10.12
C GLN A 110 5.58 1.41 10.93
N ARG A 111 6.27 1.94 11.95
CA ARG A 111 5.74 3.01 12.81
C ARG A 111 5.54 4.32 12.06
N PHE A 112 6.49 4.68 11.20
CA PHE A 112 6.50 5.94 10.47
C PHE A 112 6.13 5.72 9.00
N THR A 113 5.37 6.63 8.41
CA THR A 113 4.91 6.54 7.02
C THR A 113 5.68 7.46 6.08
N TRP A 114 6.42 8.42 6.63
CA TRP A 114 7.20 9.39 5.88
C TRP A 114 8.57 9.63 6.52
N CYS A 115 9.59 9.85 5.69
CA CYS A 115 10.89 10.33 6.13
C CYS A 115 11.44 11.43 5.21
N ASN A 116 12.25 12.34 5.75
CA ASN A 116 12.85 13.43 4.98
C ASN A 116 14.05 12.98 4.10
N GLY A 117 14.43 11.70 4.13
CA GLY A 117 15.54 11.13 3.36
C GLY A 117 16.93 11.54 3.82
N ARG A 118 17.06 12.36 4.88
CA ARG A 118 18.35 12.76 5.46
C ARG A 118 18.87 11.69 6.40
N VAL A 119 20.16 11.81 6.76
CA VAL A 119 20.87 10.86 7.62
C VAL A 119 21.33 11.52 8.92
N GLY A 120 21.62 10.73 9.95
CA GLY A 120 22.12 11.18 11.23
C GLY A 120 21.11 12.07 11.97
N GLU A 121 21.60 13.07 12.69
CA GLU A 121 20.79 14.00 13.50
C GLU A 121 19.77 14.80 12.68
N GLN A 122 19.97 14.96 11.38
CA GLN A 122 19.04 15.67 10.50
C GLN A 122 17.89 14.77 10.00
N ARG A 123 17.91 13.47 10.31
CA ARG A 123 16.83 12.53 9.94
C ARG A 123 15.58 12.89 10.72
N THR A 124 14.46 12.93 10.00
CA THR A 124 13.14 13.11 10.60
C THR A 124 12.20 12.09 9.99
N GLU A 125 11.48 11.39 10.84
CA GLU A 125 10.44 10.43 10.46
C GLU A 125 9.13 10.79 11.12
N LEU A 126 8.03 10.64 10.39
CA LEU A 126 6.69 11.04 10.82
C LEU A 126 5.66 10.00 10.40
N ARG A 127 4.63 9.82 11.22
CA ARG A 127 3.44 9.08 10.84
C ARG A 127 2.35 10.05 10.38
N LEU A 128 2.38 10.42 9.11
CA LEU A 128 1.44 11.38 8.50
C LEU A 128 0.26 10.69 7.84
N ASP A 129 0.50 9.48 7.30
CA ASP A 129 -0.52 8.70 6.64
C ASP A 129 -1.20 7.76 7.64
N ARG A 130 -2.53 7.71 7.62
CA ARG A 130 -3.33 6.86 8.51
C ARG A 130 -4.69 6.53 7.92
N MET A 131 -5.39 5.60 8.55
CA MET A 131 -6.79 5.31 8.31
C MET A 131 -7.57 5.52 9.59
N VAL A 132 -8.65 6.28 9.49
CA VAL A 132 -9.60 6.51 10.57
C VAL A 132 -10.99 6.13 10.10
N ALA A 133 -11.86 5.69 11.00
CA ALA A 133 -13.20 5.26 10.65
C ALA A 133 -14.23 5.67 11.69
N SER A 134 -15.49 5.80 11.25
CA SER A 134 -16.63 5.97 12.12
C SER A 134 -16.89 4.70 12.94
N GLU A 135 -17.54 4.84 14.08
CA GLU A 135 -17.91 3.70 14.93
C GLU A 135 -18.74 2.67 14.18
N SER A 136 -19.71 3.09 13.37
CA SER A 136 -20.54 2.21 12.54
C SER A 136 -19.71 1.41 11.53
N CYS A 137 -18.63 2.01 11.00
CA CYS A 137 -17.71 1.31 10.11
C CYS A 137 -16.87 0.26 10.86
N ILE A 138 -16.37 0.59 12.04
CA ILE A 138 -15.60 -0.32 12.90
C ILE A 138 -16.47 -1.52 13.32
N GLN A 139 -17.72 -1.28 13.71
CA GLN A 139 -18.65 -2.35 14.07
C GLN A 139 -18.98 -3.26 12.88
N ARG A 140 -19.15 -2.67 11.69
CA ARG A 140 -19.42 -3.42 10.45
C ARG A 140 -18.24 -4.30 10.03
N PHE A 141 -17.03 -3.77 10.14
CA PHE A 141 -15.79 -4.42 9.72
C PHE A 141 -14.88 -4.73 10.91
N SER A 142 -15.41 -5.43 11.90
CA SER A 142 -14.71 -5.74 13.15
C SER A 142 -13.40 -6.53 12.97
N GLU A 143 -13.24 -7.24 11.85
CA GLU A 143 -12.00 -7.96 11.48
C GLU A 143 -11.07 -7.14 10.58
N ALA A 144 -11.41 -5.87 10.30
CA ALA A 144 -10.60 -5.04 9.44
C ALA A 144 -9.22 -4.75 10.06
N SER A 145 -8.21 -4.74 9.21
CA SER A 145 -6.84 -4.40 9.61
C SER A 145 -6.15 -3.51 8.58
N VAL A 146 -5.39 -2.54 9.07
CA VAL A 146 -4.58 -1.64 8.26
C VAL A 146 -3.15 -2.14 8.23
N HIS A 147 -2.60 -2.36 7.04
CA HIS A 147 -1.22 -2.77 6.85
C HIS A 147 -0.42 -1.66 6.16
N GLN A 148 0.78 -1.43 6.69
CA GLN A 148 1.73 -0.47 6.13
C GLN A 148 2.88 -1.21 5.47
N PHE A 149 3.03 -1.00 4.16
CA PHE A 149 4.11 -1.61 3.39
C PHE A 149 5.13 -0.55 2.98
N SER A 150 6.39 -0.84 3.24
CA SER A 150 7.50 -0.01 2.78
C SER A 150 7.61 -0.08 1.26
N MET A 151 7.71 1.05 0.60
CA MET A 151 8.07 1.10 -0.81
C MET A 151 9.56 1.41 -0.93
N SER A 152 10.30 0.65 -1.75
CA SER A 152 11.73 0.84 -1.98
C SER A 152 12.03 2.18 -2.68
N ILE A 153 11.16 2.57 -3.60
CA ILE A 153 11.33 3.72 -4.49
C ILE A 153 10.78 5.04 -3.87
N SER A 154 9.99 4.96 -2.80
CA SER A 154 9.34 6.13 -2.20
C SER A 154 9.74 6.36 -0.76
N ASN A 155 9.80 7.63 -0.36
CA ASN A 155 9.91 8.03 1.04
C ASN A 155 8.59 7.89 1.82
N ARG A 156 7.55 7.29 1.20
CA ARG A 156 6.23 7.04 1.77
C ARG A 156 5.92 5.54 1.83
N CYS A 157 4.99 5.18 2.69
CA CYS A 157 4.48 3.81 2.81
C CYS A 157 3.16 3.66 2.05
N LEU A 158 2.90 2.45 1.54
CA LEU A 158 1.60 2.06 1.03
C LEU A 158 0.71 1.65 2.20
N LEU A 159 -0.47 2.25 2.32
CA LEU A 159 -1.51 1.82 3.25
C LEU A 159 -2.50 0.88 2.54
N THR A 160 -2.78 -0.24 3.15
CA THR A 160 -3.77 -1.20 2.65
C THR A 160 -4.77 -1.55 3.74
N LEU A 161 -6.06 -1.35 3.45
CA LEU A 161 -7.16 -1.79 4.31
C LEU A 161 -7.62 -3.18 3.87
N PHE A 162 -7.54 -4.14 4.75
CA PHE A 162 -8.17 -5.45 4.61
C PHE A 162 -9.45 -5.47 5.42
N LEU A 163 -10.61 -5.53 4.77
CA LEU A 163 -11.91 -5.55 5.45
C LEU A 163 -12.17 -6.88 6.17
N HIS A 164 -11.68 -7.97 5.58
CA HIS A 164 -11.74 -9.32 6.16
C HIS A 164 -10.36 -9.95 6.07
N TRP A 165 -9.59 -9.86 7.12
CA TRP A 165 -8.29 -10.51 7.19
C TRP A 165 -8.47 -11.98 7.58
N ARG A 166 -8.73 -12.84 6.59
CA ARG A 166 -8.53 -14.28 6.76
C ARG A 166 -7.14 -14.63 6.29
N GLN A 167 -6.32 -15.20 7.17
CA GLN A 167 -5.08 -15.82 6.69
C GLN A 167 -5.45 -16.80 5.58
N PRO A 168 -4.80 -16.74 4.42
CA PRO A 168 -5.13 -17.63 3.32
C PRO A 168 -4.83 -19.09 3.72
N HIS A 169 -5.86 -19.84 4.09
CA HIS A 169 -5.74 -21.24 4.49
C HIS A 169 -5.46 -22.19 3.30
N LYS A 170 -5.52 -21.69 2.06
CA LYS A 170 -5.11 -22.44 0.85
C LYS A 170 -4.50 -21.48 -0.15
N PRO A 171 -3.42 -21.88 -0.83
CA PRO A 171 -2.89 -21.09 -1.93
C PRO A 171 -3.96 -21.00 -3.03
N VAL A 172 -4.49 -19.79 -3.24
CA VAL A 172 -5.31 -19.50 -4.41
C VAL A 172 -4.48 -19.89 -5.64
N ARG A 173 -5.02 -20.71 -6.52
CA ARG A 173 -4.36 -21.02 -7.80
C ARG A 173 -4.06 -19.70 -8.50
N LYS A 174 -2.80 -19.26 -8.44
CA LYS A 174 -2.36 -18.03 -9.09
C LYS A 174 -2.60 -18.22 -10.60
N MET A 175 -3.46 -17.36 -11.18
CA MET A 175 -3.57 -17.29 -12.64
C MET A 175 -2.19 -16.97 -13.20
N PHE A 176 -1.90 -17.53 -14.36
CA PHE A 176 -0.66 -17.24 -15.05
C PHE A 176 -0.84 -15.94 -15.81
N PHE A 177 0.02 -14.97 -15.52
CA PHE A 177 0.17 -13.76 -16.31
C PHE A 177 1.55 -13.77 -16.94
N PHE A 178 1.61 -13.42 -18.20
CA PHE A 178 2.88 -13.20 -18.89
C PHE A 178 3.38 -11.80 -18.51
N GLU A 179 4.58 -11.73 -17.92
CA GLU A 179 5.18 -10.47 -17.53
C GLU A 179 5.99 -9.86 -18.67
N ALA A 180 5.72 -8.61 -19.04
CA ALA A 180 6.40 -7.94 -20.13
C ALA A 180 7.94 -7.89 -19.95
N MET A 181 8.42 -7.83 -18.71
CA MET A 181 9.84 -7.85 -18.39
C MET A 181 10.55 -9.14 -18.84
N TRP A 182 9.83 -10.27 -18.93
CA TRP A 182 10.42 -11.54 -19.38
C TRP A 182 10.91 -11.47 -20.83
N THR A 183 10.34 -10.58 -21.65
CA THR A 183 10.79 -10.41 -23.05
C THR A 183 12.22 -9.90 -23.17
N ARG A 184 12.75 -9.30 -22.10
CA ARG A 184 14.14 -8.82 -22.04
C ARG A 184 15.13 -9.93 -21.73
N GLU A 185 14.62 -11.09 -21.25
CA GLU A 185 15.44 -12.22 -20.85
C GLU A 185 15.60 -13.22 -22.00
N PRO A 186 16.84 -13.51 -22.46
CA PRO A 186 17.09 -14.45 -23.55
C PRO A 186 16.50 -15.84 -23.32
N GLY A 187 16.44 -16.28 -22.06
CA GLY A 187 15.88 -17.56 -21.65
C GLY A 187 14.38 -17.68 -21.92
N CYS A 188 13.62 -16.58 -21.77
CA CYS A 188 12.18 -16.56 -22.07
C CYS A 188 11.93 -16.85 -23.55
N ARG A 189 12.64 -16.18 -24.44
CA ARG A 189 12.54 -16.37 -25.89
C ARG A 189 12.84 -17.79 -26.27
N LYS A 190 13.90 -18.40 -25.72
CA LYS A 190 14.29 -19.77 -25.97
C LYS A 190 13.19 -20.76 -25.57
N VAL A 191 12.56 -20.59 -24.41
CA VAL A 191 11.44 -21.43 -23.97
C VAL A 191 10.27 -21.36 -24.93
N ILE A 192 9.94 -20.16 -25.44
CA ILE A 192 8.86 -19.99 -26.40
C ILE A 192 9.21 -20.66 -27.72
N GLU A 193 10.41 -20.46 -28.25
CA GLU A 193 10.87 -21.05 -29.52
C GLU A 193 10.86 -22.60 -29.46
N GLU A 194 11.30 -23.19 -28.35
CA GLU A 194 11.27 -24.65 -28.15
C GLU A 194 9.86 -25.25 -28.19
N VAL A 195 8.86 -24.53 -27.65
CA VAL A 195 7.45 -24.98 -27.67
C VAL A 195 6.83 -24.83 -29.06
N TRP A 196 7.24 -23.76 -29.79
CA TRP A 196 6.68 -23.44 -31.11
C TRP A 196 7.50 -23.99 -32.28
N ASP A 197 8.55 -24.76 -32.01
CA ASP A 197 9.39 -25.36 -33.06
C ASP A 197 8.56 -26.12 -34.08
N PRO A 198 8.64 -25.77 -35.37
CA PRO A 198 7.92 -26.46 -36.45
C PRO A 198 8.29 -27.94 -36.61
N LEU A 199 9.52 -28.34 -36.25
CA LEU A 199 10.02 -29.71 -36.34
C LEU A 199 9.40 -30.64 -35.30
N ARG A 200 8.84 -30.09 -34.23
CA ARG A 200 8.10 -30.81 -33.18
C ARG A 200 6.58 -30.78 -33.39
N ARG A 201 6.12 -30.50 -34.63
CA ARG A 201 4.69 -30.44 -34.97
C ARG A 201 4.10 -31.86 -35.02
N ASP A 202 3.38 -32.23 -33.95
CA ASP A 202 2.33 -33.28 -34.09
C ASP A 202 1.08 -32.59 -34.65
N PRO A 203 0.56 -33.04 -35.83
CA PRO A 203 -0.64 -32.44 -36.45
C PRO A 203 -1.89 -32.53 -35.57
N LYS A 204 -1.89 -33.37 -34.56
CA LYS A 204 -3.02 -33.57 -33.62
C LYS A 204 -3.06 -32.52 -32.49
N PHE A 205 -1.99 -31.77 -32.29
CA PHE A 205 -1.94 -30.75 -31.22
C PHE A 205 -2.63 -29.44 -31.64
N LYS A 206 -3.70 -29.09 -30.91
CA LYS A 206 -4.40 -27.82 -31.08
C LYS A 206 -3.54 -26.65 -30.55
N ILE A 207 -3.78 -25.45 -31.08
CA ILE A 207 -3.13 -24.21 -30.62
C ILE A 207 -3.30 -24.03 -29.10
N THR A 208 -4.46 -24.39 -28.56
CA THR A 208 -4.76 -24.34 -27.12
C THR A 208 -3.82 -25.21 -26.28
N ASP A 209 -3.41 -26.37 -26.81
CA ASP A 209 -2.51 -27.28 -26.09
C ASP A 209 -1.07 -26.75 -26.09
N ARG A 210 -0.67 -26.10 -27.18
CA ARG A 210 0.62 -25.42 -27.28
C ARG A 210 0.69 -24.21 -26.33
N LEU A 211 -0.36 -23.43 -26.26
CA LEU A 211 -0.44 -22.31 -25.30
C LEU A 211 -0.34 -22.81 -23.85
N LYS A 212 -1.02 -23.92 -23.51
CA LYS A 212 -0.90 -24.53 -22.19
C LYS A 212 0.52 -25.03 -21.91
N SER A 213 1.14 -25.73 -22.89
CA SER A 213 2.52 -26.17 -22.75
C SER A 213 3.49 -25.02 -22.59
N CYS A 214 3.32 -23.95 -23.38
CA CYS A 214 4.10 -22.73 -23.25
C CYS A 214 3.95 -22.08 -21.86
N GLN A 215 2.71 -21.98 -21.39
CA GLN A 215 2.41 -21.48 -20.04
C GLN A 215 3.11 -22.30 -18.94
N GLU A 216 3.07 -23.62 -19.03
CA GLU A 216 3.71 -24.50 -18.04
C GLU A 216 5.24 -24.39 -18.09
N GLN A 217 5.82 -24.34 -19.26
CA GLN A 217 7.28 -24.19 -19.40
C GLN A 217 7.77 -22.83 -18.98
N LEU A 218 7.05 -21.76 -19.31
CA LEU A 218 7.35 -20.42 -18.81
C LEU A 218 7.20 -20.31 -17.30
N ARG A 219 6.22 -20.98 -16.68
CA ARG A 219 6.12 -21.07 -15.21
C ARG A 219 7.34 -21.75 -14.60
N ARG A 220 7.80 -22.87 -15.17
CA ARG A 220 8.99 -23.59 -14.69
C ARG A 220 10.25 -22.75 -14.88
N TRP A 221 10.37 -22.08 -16.02
CA TRP A 221 11.49 -21.18 -16.31
C TRP A 221 11.48 -19.98 -15.34
N ASN A 222 10.35 -19.31 -15.17
CA ASN A 222 10.17 -18.21 -14.23
C ASN A 222 10.54 -18.64 -12.81
N TRP A 223 10.09 -19.82 -12.39
CA TRP A 223 10.44 -20.36 -11.08
C TRP A 223 11.95 -20.54 -10.91
N LYS A 224 12.64 -21.05 -11.93
CA LYS A 224 14.10 -21.25 -11.88
C LYS A 224 14.91 -19.94 -11.94
N VAL A 225 14.46 -18.98 -12.72
CA VAL A 225 15.21 -17.74 -13.00
C VAL A 225 14.81 -16.60 -12.06
N PHE A 226 13.51 -16.44 -11.79
CA PHE A 226 12.99 -15.32 -11.02
C PHE A 226 12.54 -15.65 -9.59
N GLU A 227 12.47 -16.92 -9.18
CA GLU A 227 12.21 -17.24 -7.77
C GLU A 227 13.39 -16.81 -6.91
N ASN A 228 14.61 -16.94 -7.40
CA ASN A 228 15.79 -16.37 -6.76
C ASN A 228 15.68 -14.84 -6.68
N VAL A 229 15.18 -14.17 -7.71
CA VAL A 229 14.96 -12.72 -7.74
C VAL A 229 13.89 -12.31 -6.71
N ASN A 230 12.73 -12.97 -6.71
CA ASN A 230 11.66 -12.69 -5.75
C ASN A 230 12.06 -12.99 -4.30
N ASN A 231 12.80 -14.08 -4.08
CA ASN A 231 13.33 -14.42 -2.76
C ASN A 231 14.41 -13.42 -2.33
N THR A 232 15.30 -13.03 -3.24
CA THR A 232 16.31 -12.01 -3.00
C THR A 232 15.67 -10.66 -2.70
N LEU A 233 14.67 -10.23 -3.47
CA LEU A 233 13.90 -9.02 -3.21
C LEU A 233 13.19 -9.07 -1.85
N LYS A 234 12.57 -10.20 -1.53
CA LYS A 234 11.90 -10.39 -0.24
C LYS A 234 12.89 -10.37 0.92
N MET A 235 14.04 -11.03 0.79
CA MET A 235 15.11 -10.99 1.80
C MET A 235 15.66 -9.58 1.96
N LYS A 236 16.00 -8.89 0.88
CA LYS A 236 16.52 -7.51 0.91
C LYS A 236 15.48 -6.52 1.44
N SER A 237 14.21 -6.68 1.08
CA SER A 237 13.11 -5.87 1.63
C SER A 237 12.92 -6.10 3.13
N ASN A 238 13.02 -7.35 3.60
CA ASN A 238 12.97 -7.67 5.02
C ASN A 238 14.19 -7.10 5.77
N GLN A 239 15.39 -7.20 5.19
CA GLN A 239 16.60 -6.58 5.76
C GLN A 239 16.47 -5.06 5.84
N LEU A 240 15.95 -4.43 4.78
CA LEU A 240 15.67 -3.00 4.77
C LEU A 240 14.65 -2.62 5.86
N GLN A 241 13.62 -3.44 6.05
CA GLN A 241 12.61 -3.24 7.09
C GLN A 241 13.21 -3.39 8.49
N GLN A 242 14.05 -4.40 8.71
CA GLN A 242 14.76 -4.60 9.98
C GLN A 242 15.73 -3.45 10.27
N LEU A 243 16.54 -3.00 9.29
CA LEU A 243 17.42 -1.86 9.45
C LEU A 243 16.68 -0.57 9.77
N LYS A 244 15.50 -0.38 9.19
CA LYS A 244 14.62 0.78 9.48
C LYS A 244 13.93 0.68 10.85
N ALA A 245 13.68 -0.53 11.37
CA ALA A 245 13.01 -0.76 12.64
C ALA A 245 13.93 -0.62 13.85
N ILE A 246 15.25 -0.67 13.67
CA ILE A 246 16.22 -0.50 14.77
C ILE A 246 16.43 0.99 15.01
N ASP A 247 15.84 1.50 16.08
CA ASP A 247 15.99 2.87 16.57
C ASP A 247 17.46 3.18 16.96
N GLY A 248 17.99 4.29 16.49
CA GLY A 248 19.06 5.00 17.21
C GLY A 248 20.53 4.77 16.81
N MET A 249 20.90 4.28 15.59
CA MET A 249 22.31 4.24 15.17
C MET A 249 22.59 5.00 13.87
N VAL A 250 23.46 6.01 13.99
CA VAL A 250 23.94 6.92 12.93
C VAL A 250 24.64 6.20 11.77
N ASP A 251 25.11 4.98 12.00
CA ASP A 251 25.99 4.24 11.05
C ASP A 251 25.27 3.45 9.94
N LYS A 252 23.92 3.39 9.96
CA LYS A 252 23.15 2.53 9.05
C LYS A 252 22.59 3.22 7.80
N ALA A 253 22.81 4.49 7.65
CA ALA A 253 22.23 5.25 6.53
C ALA A 253 22.86 4.86 5.18
N GLU A 254 24.15 4.55 5.18
CA GLU A 254 24.88 4.06 4.01
C GLU A 254 24.38 2.66 3.63
N ASP A 255 24.17 1.78 4.61
CA ASP A 255 23.62 0.44 4.41
C ASP A 255 22.20 0.48 3.84
N ILE A 256 21.35 1.36 4.36
CA ILE A 256 19.98 1.58 3.84
C ILE A 256 20.00 2.11 2.40
N LYS A 257 20.94 3.01 2.09
CA LYS A 257 21.10 3.58 0.75
C LYS A 257 21.64 2.53 -0.23
N CYS A 258 22.62 1.76 0.19
CA CYS A 258 23.20 0.66 -0.58
C CYS A 258 22.13 -0.41 -0.86
N LEU A 259 21.38 -0.84 0.17
CA LEU A 259 20.37 -1.86 0.04
C LEU A 259 19.17 -1.40 -0.83
N LYS A 260 18.81 -0.11 -0.79
CA LYS A 260 17.81 0.47 -1.73
C LYS A 260 18.32 0.37 -3.16
N LYS A 261 19.56 0.78 -3.42
CA LYS A 261 20.15 0.71 -4.75
C LYS A 261 20.20 -0.72 -5.27
N GLU A 262 20.57 -1.68 -4.43
CA GLU A 262 20.58 -3.09 -4.78
C GLU A 262 19.18 -3.66 -5.05
N ILE A 263 18.13 -3.14 -4.41
CA ILE A 263 16.74 -3.48 -4.68
C ILE A 263 16.32 -2.91 -6.04
N ASP A 264 16.69 -1.66 -6.34
CA ASP A 264 16.35 -0.98 -7.60
C ASP A 264 17.08 -1.61 -8.81
N GLU A 265 18.29 -2.19 -8.61
CA GLU A 265 19.03 -2.91 -9.66
C GLU A 265 18.42 -4.29 -9.98
N VAL A 266 17.57 -4.82 -9.12
CA VAL A 266 16.88 -6.11 -9.31
C VAL A 266 15.53 -5.94 -10.04
N TYR A 267 14.98 -4.71 -10.11
CA TYR A 267 13.78 -4.34 -10.88
C TYR A 267 14.17 -3.88 -12.28
#